data_7aa3f80553b8a3966669c21ac29913ce
#
_entry.id   7aa3f80553b8a3966669c21ac29913ce
#
_cell.length_a   1.000
_cell.length_b   1.000
_cell.length_c   1.000
_cell.angle_alpha   90.00
_cell.angle_beta   90.00
_cell.angle_gamma   90.00
#
_symmetry.space_group_name_H-M   'P 1'
#
loop_
_entity.id
_entity.type
_entity.pdbx_description
1 polymer ?
#
loop_
_entity_poly.entity_id
_entity_poly.type
_entity_poly.pdbx_seq_one_letter_code
_entity_poly.pdbx_strand_id
1 'polypeptide(L)'
;LTPISAVASELQPGYGIEHTYDGKFDEKHYHSPWGQEAHFPVTLEYEFDGTRDLDYILYHSRSGNGNFGKLKIYTASVEMPEYQLQGNYDFQMQNNASRVVFSQRVKKVTKVKFAVESGAGNFVSCSEMEFFQKNPDNKLEQQLLAVFTDITCSELKPEATLEQINQLPGYFVNLATQLKNGTYDAWEKEFRIQDYQAYSDINVWADRLMTKHYSCLDNLTGIAVEANDEIIVLVGNTHGYPVALQCIGEETTSFGEEKNYVQTAASGDIYFLKEGVNKITIRNRGQLFVMYTADLQSNPTSIRIHIPLGSGQVTGYFDLQRHQTNEKYAELLSKATDKYFGVKGEKMIFYFHRSEMLKHVRTEILSAIHLWDNIVEWEQSLMGIDKMHANQFNNHLFAISPEGAYMWASDYRIAFVYTYSVSYT
;
A
#
# COMPACT_ATOMS: atom_id res chain seq x y z
N LEU A 1 3.32 20.78 -1.08
CA LEU A 1 3.62 21.95 -1.91
C LEU A 1 3.02 21.72 -3.30
N THR A 2 2.40 22.74 -3.88
CA THR A 2 1.89 22.68 -5.25
C THR A 2 2.81 23.51 -6.15
N PRO A 3 3.31 22.96 -7.25
CA PRO A 3 4.06 23.75 -8.23
C PRO A 3 3.22 24.89 -8.82
N ILE A 4 3.85 26.03 -9.10
CA ILE A 4 3.20 27.17 -9.79
C ILE A 4 3.26 27.01 -11.30
N SER A 5 4.27 26.28 -11.79
CA SER A 5 4.43 25.92 -13.19
C SER A 5 5.34 24.67 -13.30
N ALA A 6 5.27 24.01 -14.45
CA ALA A 6 6.20 22.93 -14.76
C ALA A 6 6.44 22.84 -16.27
N VAL A 7 7.62 22.30 -16.66
CA VAL A 7 7.99 22.07 -18.04
C VAL A 7 8.70 20.73 -18.19
N ALA A 8 8.43 20.01 -19.28
CA ALA A 8 9.13 18.79 -19.66
C ALA A 8 9.92 19.03 -20.96
N SER A 9 11.09 18.37 -21.10
CA SER A 9 11.91 18.50 -22.32
C SER A 9 11.24 17.94 -23.56
N GLU A 10 10.34 16.99 -23.40
CA GLU A 10 9.52 16.40 -24.46
C GLU A 10 8.19 15.90 -23.88
N LEU A 11 7.15 15.82 -24.68
CA LEU A 11 5.85 15.35 -24.25
C LEU A 11 5.02 14.76 -25.42
N GLN A 12 4.14 13.86 -25.10
CA GLN A 12 3.07 13.42 -26.01
C GLN A 12 1.94 14.47 -26.01
N PRO A 13 1.48 14.96 -27.17
CA PRO A 13 0.36 15.90 -27.22
C PRO A 13 -0.87 15.39 -26.45
N GLY A 14 -1.39 16.22 -25.53
CA GLY A 14 -2.50 15.87 -24.65
C GLY A 14 -2.12 15.09 -23.37
N TYR A 15 -0.84 14.82 -23.17
CA TYR A 15 -0.27 14.13 -22.01
C TYR A 15 0.90 14.96 -21.44
N GLY A 16 0.63 16.21 -21.14
CA GLY A 16 1.60 17.18 -20.67
C GLY A 16 1.91 17.05 -19.19
N ILE A 17 2.95 17.78 -18.76
CA ILE A 17 3.44 17.74 -17.38
C ILE A 17 2.44 18.31 -16.38
N GLU A 18 1.49 19.13 -16.79
CA GLU A 18 0.43 19.69 -15.96
C GLU A 18 -0.42 18.62 -15.28
N HIS A 19 -0.50 17.42 -15.86
CA HIS A 19 -1.22 16.28 -15.28
C HIS A 19 -0.48 15.59 -14.15
N THR A 20 0.76 16.00 -13.83
CA THR A 20 1.54 15.40 -12.76
C THR A 20 1.40 16.11 -11.41
N TYR A 21 0.61 17.17 -11.31
CA TYR A 21 0.36 17.91 -10.06
C TYR A 21 -1.05 18.50 -9.98
N ASP A 22 -2.00 17.87 -10.65
CA ASP A 22 -3.41 18.25 -10.65
C ASP A 22 -4.26 17.52 -9.59
N GLY A 23 -3.64 16.62 -8.83
CA GLY A 23 -4.28 15.82 -7.78
C GLY A 23 -5.10 14.65 -8.30
N LYS A 24 -4.94 14.26 -9.57
CA LYS A 24 -5.72 13.21 -10.23
C LYS A 24 -4.80 12.07 -10.66
N PHE A 25 -4.93 10.95 -10.02
CA PHE A 25 -4.00 9.83 -10.20
C PHE A 25 -4.37 8.89 -11.36
N ASP A 26 -5.62 8.87 -11.79
CA ASP A 26 -6.17 7.82 -12.66
C ASP A 26 -6.70 8.32 -14.01
N GLU A 27 -6.74 9.64 -14.25
CA GLU A 27 -7.30 10.20 -15.47
C GLU A 27 -6.23 10.36 -16.56
N LYS A 28 -5.53 11.47 -16.50
CA LYS A 28 -4.44 11.79 -17.42
C LYS A 28 -3.11 11.78 -16.68
N HIS A 29 -2.05 11.57 -17.43
CA HIS A 29 -0.70 11.49 -16.91
C HIS A 29 0.25 12.17 -17.89
N TYR A 30 1.44 12.50 -17.44
CA TYR A 30 2.53 12.88 -18.33
C TYR A 30 3.10 11.65 -19.04
N HIS A 31 3.42 11.81 -20.34
CA HIS A 31 4.12 10.79 -21.12
C HIS A 31 5.04 11.42 -22.16
N SER A 32 6.25 10.87 -22.37
CA SER A 32 7.11 11.19 -23.50
C SER A 32 6.43 10.79 -24.83
N PRO A 33 6.87 11.29 -26.00
CA PRO A 33 6.20 11.02 -27.28
C PRO A 33 6.01 9.53 -27.54
N TRP A 34 4.83 9.17 -28.06
CA TRP A 34 4.56 7.81 -28.55
C TRP A 34 5.14 7.62 -29.94
N GLY A 35 5.53 6.46 -30.33
CA GLY A 35 6.04 6.16 -31.67
C GLY A 35 7.53 6.42 -31.86
N GLN A 36 8.22 6.92 -30.86
CA GLN A 36 9.67 7.01 -30.78
C GLN A 36 10.14 6.81 -29.34
N GLU A 37 11.36 6.32 -29.19
CA GLU A 37 11.99 6.23 -27.88
C GLU A 37 12.26 7.62 -27.30
N ALA A 38 12.24 7.73 -25.97
CA ALA A 38 12.57 8.98 -25.31
C ALA A 38 14.03 9.38 -25.50
N HIS A 39 14.29 10.68 -25.63
CA HIS A 39 15.66 11.21 -25.74
C HIS A 39 16.24 11.45 -24.33
N PHE A 40 16.79 10.38 -23.76
CA PHE A 40 17.38 10.46 -22.42
C PHE A 40 18.62 11.38 -22.34
N PRO A 41 18.80 12.18 -21.26
CA PRO A 41 17.89 12.31 -20.13
C PRO A 41 16.65 13.16 -20.46
N VAL A 42 15.48 12.65 -20.17
CA VAL A 42 14.24 13.46 -20.20
C VAL A 42 14.18 14.29 -18.93
N THR A 43 13.94 15.59 -19.04
CA THR A 43 13.85 16.47 -17.88
C THR A 43 12.42 16.87 -17.59
N LEU A 44 12.04 16.79 -16.30
CA LEU A 44 10.82 17.36 -15.75
C LEU A 44 11.22 18.41 -14.71
N GLU A 45 10.83 19.67 -14.93
CA GLU A 45 11.19 20.80 -14.07
C GLU A 45 9.92 21.42 -13.50
N TYR A 46 9.88 21.56 -12.17
CA TYR A 46 8.77 22.16 -11.42
C TYR A 46 9.23 23.43 -10.75
N GLU A 47 8.43 24.49 -10.80
CA GLU A 47 8.71 25.76 -10.16
C GLU A 47 7.80 25.99 -8.95
N PHE A 48 8.34 26.63 -7.92
CA PHE A 48 7.67 26.95 -6.66
C PHE A 48 7.87 28.44 -6.30
N ASP A 49 7.00 28.93 -5.44
CA ASP A 49 7.01 30.35 -5.02
C ASP A 49 8.16 30.76 -4.08
N GLY A 50 8.98 29.81 -3.65
CA GLY A 50 10.10 30.06 -2.74
C GLY A 50 9.71 30.39 -1.31
N THR A 51 8.44 30.16 -0.93
CA THR A 51 7.97 30.47 0.43
C THR A 51 8.07 29.28 1.39
N ARG A 52 8.16 28.06 0.87
CA ARG A 52 8.13 26.82 1.64
C ARG A 52 9.39 26.00 1.47
N ASP A 53 9.65 25.17 2.48
CA ASP A 53 10.75 24.21 2.46
C ASP A 53 10.26 22.88 1.87
N LEU A 54 11.18 22.10 1.29
CA LEU A 54 10.93 20.79 0.73
C LEU A 54 11.73 19.74 1.50
N ASP A 55 11.05 18.72 2.03
CA ASP A 55 11.67 17.62 2.77
C ASP A 55 11.68 16.30 2.01
N TYR A 56 10.62 16.00 1.25
CA TYR A 56 10.52 14.77 0.48
C TYR A 56 9.55 14.91 -0.69
N ILE A 57 9.66 13.98 -1.63
CA ILE A 57 8.79 13.86 -2.80
C ILE A 57 8.28 12.43 -2.95
N LEU A 58 7.11 12.31 -3.57
CA LEU A 58 6.55 11.05 -4.02
C LEU A 58 6.33 11.12 -5.53
N TYR A 59 6.93 10.19 -6.24
CA TYR A 59 6.65 9.92 -7.65
C TYR A 59 5.65 8.78 -7.76
N HIS A 60 4.55 9.01 -8.46
CA HIS A 60 3.54 8.01 -8.77
C HIS A 60 3.68 7.58 -10.23
N SER A 61 3.94 6.31 -10.43
CA SER A 61 4.00 5.74 -11.77
C SER A 61 2.60 5.65 -12.37
N ARG A 62 2.52 5.58 -13.71
CA ARG A 62 1.26 5.25 -14.37
C ARG A 62 1.01 3.73 -14.48
N SER A 63 1.90 2.93 -13.92
CA SER A 63 1.85 1.46 -13.96
C SER A 63 1.96 0.87 -15.36
N GLY A 64 3.01 1.25 -16.09
CA GLY A 64 3.23 0.78 -17.43
C GLY A 64 4.53 1.26 -18.05
N ASN A 65 4.56 1.36 -19.36
CA ASN A 65 5.72 1.92 -20.06
C ASN A 65 5.97 3.36 -19.59
N GLY A 66 7.23 3.72 -19.48
CA GLY A 66 7.67 5.03 -19.04
C GLY A 66 7.83 5.17 -17.51
N ASN A 67 7.57 4.14 -16.70
CA ASN A 67 7.91 4.17 -15.29
C ASN A 67 9.40 4.49 -15.12
N PHE A 68 9.74 5.40 -14.20
CA PHE A 68 11.11 5.87 -14.03
C PHE A 68 12.04 4.75 -13.56
N GLY A 69 13.20 4.63 -14.20
CA GLY A 69 14.34 3.87 -13.72
C GLY A 69 15.37 4.80 -13.07
N LYS A 70 16.56 4.88 -13.66
CA LYS A 70 17.65 5.75 -13.16
C LYS A 70 17.37 7.22 -13.43
N LEU A 71 17.63 8.06 -12.42
CA LEU A 71 17.43 9.49 -12.52
C LEU A 71 18.34 10.28 -11.57
N LYS A 72 18.51 11.55 -11.86
CA LYS A 72 19.13 12.55 -10.98
C LYS A 72 18.08 13.57 -10.57
N ILE A 73 18.15 14.00 -9.31
CA ILE A 73 17.26 15.04 -8.79
C ILE A 73 18.11 16.26 -8.40
N TYR A 74 17.70 17.40 -8.90
CA TYR A 74 18.32 18.68 -8.61
C TYR A 74 17.28 19.61 -7.98
N THR A 75 17.73 20.50 -7.10
CA THR A 75 16.88 21.55 -6.53
C THR A 75 17.56 22.89 -6.62
N ALA A 76 16.75 23.93 -6.70
CA ALA A 76 17.18 25.32 -6.50
C ALA A 76 16.33 25.94 -5.38
N SER A 77 16.83 26.96 -4.72
CA SER A 77 16.18 27.66 -3.63
C SER A 77 16.44 29.16 -3.71
N VAL A 78 15.74 29.93 -2.86
CA VAL A 78 15.99 31.37 -2.76
C VAL A 78 17.45 31.67 -2.39
N GLU A 79 18.05 30.85 -1.52
CA GLU A 79 19.45 31.03 -1.08
C GLU A 79 20.46 30.45 -2.06
N MET A 80 20.07 29.44 -2.84
CA MET A 80 20.90 28.77 -3.86
C MET A 80 20.11 28.70 -5.17
N PRO A 81 20.12 29.77 -5.98
CA PRO A 81 19.30 29.84 -7.20
C PRO A 81 19.78 28.91 -8.33
N GLU A 82 21.03 28.46 -8.27
CA GLU A 82 21.56 27.47 -9.21
C GLU A 82 21.17 26.04 -8.76
N TYR A 83 20.99 25.15 -9.74
CA TYR A 83 20.65 23.76 -9.46
C TYR A 83 21.75 23.04 -8.67
N GLN A 84 21.36 22.49 -7.53
CA GLN A 84 22.18 21.64 -6.67
C GLN A 84 21.74 20.18 -6.82
N LEU A 85 22.67 19.27 -7.13
CA LEU A 85 22.39 17.84 -7.19
C LEU A 85 22.06 17.32 -5.77
N GLN A 86 20.88 16.74 -5.60
CA GLN A 86 20.44 16.12 -4.35
C GLN A 86 20.80 14.63 -4.26
N GLY A 87 20.90 13.95 -5.40
CA GLY A 87 21.31 12.55 -5.45
C GLY A 87 21.01 11.88 -6.79
N ASN A 88 21.53 10.65 -6.90
CA ASN A 88 21.23 9.72 -7.97
C ASN A 88 20.31 8.64 -7.39
N TYR A 89 19.23 8.33 -8.09
CA TYR A 89 18.21 7.39 -7.65
C TYR A 89 17.93 6.36 -8.73
N ASP A 90 17.41 5.22 -8.33
CA ASP A 90 16.89 4.21 -9.24
C ASP A 90 15.51 3.76 -8.73
N PHE A 91 14.45 4.11 -9.47
CA PHE A 91 13.08 3.71 -9.14
C PHE A 91 12.72 2.35 -9.74
N GLN A 92 13.69 1.66 -10.35
CA GLN A 92 13.60 0.28 -10.82
C GLN A 92 12.46 0.01 -11.81
N MET A 93 11.93 1.05 -12.44
CA MET A 93 10.79 0.96 -13.39
C MET A 93 9.55 0.28 -12.81
N GLN A 94 9.40 0.28 -11.47
CA GLN A 94 8.33 -0.42 -10.78
C GLN A 94 6.98 0.31 -10.90
N ASN A 95 5.91 -0.45 -10.72
CA ASN A 95 4.54 0.10 -10.75
C ASN A 95 4.17 0.85 -9.47
N ASN A 96 4.86 0.60 -8.39
CA ASN A 96 4.65 1.29 -7.12
C ASN A 96 5.23 2.69 -7.18
N ALA A 97 4.71 3.61 -6.38
CA ALA A 97 5.32 4.91 -6.26
C ALA A 97 6.68 4.83 -5.55
N SER A 98 7.52 5.80 -5.86
CA SER A 98 8.85 5.91 -5.29
C SER A 98 8.94 7.16 -4.42
N ARG A 99 9.45 7.00 -3.21
CA ARG A 99 9.65 8.09 -2.26
C ARG A 99 11.12 8.48 -2.19
N VAL A 100 11.38 9.77 -2.29
CA VAL A 100 12.70 10.35 -2.04
C VAL A 100 12.64 11.28 -0.85
N VAL A 101 13.40 10.99 0.18
CA VAL A 101 13.59 11.86 1.35
C VAL A 101 14.96 12.51 1.19
N PHE A 102 15.01 13.84 1.23
CA PHE A 102 16.28 14.56 1.16
C PHE A 102 17.03 14.43 2.48
N SER A 103 18.36 14.24 2.40
CA SER A 103 19.23 14.19 3.59
C SER A 103 19.19 15.49 4.40
N GLN A 104 19.01 16.60 3.70
CA GLN A 104 18.80 17.91 4.29
C GLN A 104 17.60 18.59 3.62
N ARG A 105 16.80 19.28 4.43
CA ARG A 105 15.70 20.11 3.95
C ARG A 105 16.17 21.16 2.98
N VAL A 106 15.53 21.24 1.82
CA VAL A 106 15.73 22.34 0.87
C VAL A 106 14.90 23.53 1.33
N LYS A 107 15.54 24.54 1.90
CA LYS A 107 14.86 25.74 2.42
C LYS A 107 14.38 26.62 1.29
N LYS A 108 13.13 27.09 1.38
CA LYS A 108 12.52 28.02 0.42
C LYS A 108 12.78 27.58 -1.03
N VAL A 109 12.34 26.34 -1.34
CA VAL A 109 12.53 25.74 -2.66
C VAL A 109 11.89 26.59 -3.75
N THR A 110 12.63 26.82 -4.84
CA THR A 110 12.14 27.54 -6.03
C THR A 110 12.02 26.62 -7.23
N LYS A 111 12.88 25.58 -7.34
CA LYS A 111 12.83 24.64 -8.47
C LYS A 111 13.18 23.23 -8.01
N VAL A 112 12.55 22.25 -8.66
CA VAL A 112 12.94 20.82 -8.59
C VAL A 112 13.02 20.30 -10.00
N LYS A 113 14.14 19.67 -10.36
CA LYS A 113 14.35 19.05 -11.66
C LYS A 113 14.68 17.58 -11.51
N PHE A 114 13.95 16.77 -12.23
CA PHE A 114 14.23 15.37 -12.46
C PHE A 114 14.91 15.24 -13.82
N ALA A 115 16.09 14.63 -13.88
CA ALA A 115 16.73 14.22 -15.11
C ALA A 115 16.64 12.70 -15.18
N VAL A 116 15.64 12.20 -15.86
CA VAL A 116 15.36 10.77 -16.00
C VAL A 116 16.26 10.18 -17.05
N GLU A 117 17.11 9.24 -16.67
CA GLU A 117 18.16 8.63 -17.51
C GLU A 117 17.71 7.28 -18.10
N SER A 118 16.66 6.66 -17.55
CA SER A 118 16.04 5.44 -18.11
C SER A 118 14.59 5.31 -17.65
N GLY A 119 13.77 4.63 -18.45
CA GLY A 119 12.38 4.35 -18.14
C GLY A 119 11.88 3.10 -18.86
N ALA A 120 10.82 2.49 -18.32
CA ALA A 120 10.25 1.26 -18.83
C ALA A 120 9.86 1.38 -20.31
N GLY A 121 10.31 0.43 -21.13
CA GLY A 121 10.06 0.44 -22.57
C GLY A 121 10.69 1.57 -23.33
N ASN A 122 11.74 2.21 -22.78
CA ASN A 122 12.41 3.41 -23.33
C ASN A 122 11.50 4.64 -23.43
N PHE A 123 10.52 4.77 -22.53
CA PHE A 123 9.66 5.93 -22.37
C PHE A 123 9.84 6.57 -20.99
N VAL A 124 9.22 7.75 -20.82
CA VAL A 124 9.11 8.42 -19.51
C VAL A 124 7.65 8.81 -19.26
N SER A 125 7.11 8.42 -18.11
CA SER A 125 5.74 8.75 -17.73
C SER A 125 5.62 9.00 -16.22
N CYS A 126 4.64 9.81 -15.82
CA CYS A 126 4.36 10.13 -14.43
C CYS A 126 2.85 10.36 -14.28
N SER A 127 2.23 9.65 -13.36
CA SER A 127 0.82 9.87 -13.03
C SER A 127 0.67 11.12 -12.15
N GLU A 128 1.44 11.17 -11.05
CA GLU A 128 1.44 12.32 -10.14
C GLU A 128 2.82 12.50 -9.50
N MET A 129 3.18 13.75 -9.20
CA MET A 129 4.40 14.12 -8.50
C MET A 129 4.06 15.02 -7.32
N GLU A 130 4.18 14.49 -6.13
CA GLU A 130 3.82 15.21 -4.91
C GLU A 130 5.06 15.69 -4.15
N PHE A 131 4.97 16.91 -3.60
CA PHE A 131 6.08 17.60 -2.92
C PHE A 131 5.65 17.96 -1.49
N PHE A 132 6.49 17.63 -0.50
CA PHE A 132 6.11 17.73 0.91
C PHE A 132 7.12 18.49 1.76
N GLN A 133 6.59 19.27 2.69
CA GLN A 133 7.31 19.87 3.82
C GLN A 133 6.88 19.20 5.11
N LYS A 134 7.84 18.81 5.95
CA LYS A 134 7.57 18.44 7.35
C LYS A 134 7.32 19.72 8.15
N ASN A 135 6.24 19.75 8.91
CA ASN A 135 5.96 20.89 9.79
C ASN A 135 6.95 20.88 10.98
N PRO A 136 7.87 21.85 11.11
CA PRO A 136 8.85 21.88 12.18
C PRO A 136 8.24 22.18 13.56
N ASP A 137 7.07 22.83 13.57
CA ASP A 137 6.36 23.19 14.82
C ASP A 137 5.39 22.12 15.29
N ASN A 138 5.33 20.99 14.57
CA ASN A 138 4.45 19.90 14.95
C ASN A 138 5.03 19.14 16.16
N LYS A 139 4.48 19.44 17.34
CA LYS A 139 4.81 18.75 18.60
C LYS A 139 3.97 17.50 18.85
N LEU A 140 3.09 17.14 17.94
CA LEU A 140 2.16 16.02 18.12
C LEU A 140 2.89 14.73 18.50
N GLU A 141 3.93 14.38 17.79
CA GLU A 141 4.72 13.18 18.07
C GLU A 141 5.30 13.19 19.48
N GLN A 142 5.86 14.32 19.94
CA GLN A 142 6.38 14.46 21.30
C GLN A 142 5.27 14.30 22.36
N GLN A 143 4.08 14.86 22.09
CA GLN A 143 2.93 14.73 22.97
C GLN A 143 2.45 13.27 23.06
N LEU A 144 2.38 12.58 21.91
CA LEU A 144 2.00 11.17 21.86
C LEU A 144 3.02 10.30 22.62
N LEU A 145 4.31 10.49 22.35
CA LEU A 145 5.40 9.74 23.00
C LEU A 145 5.56 10.07 24.51
N ALA A 146 4.94 11.14 25.01
CA ALA A 146 4.86 11.38 26.44
C ALA A 146 3.86 10.45 27.15
N VAL A 147 2.87 9.93 26.42
CA VAL A 147 1.74 9.14 26.96
C VAL A 147 1.78 7.69 26.50
N PHE A 148 2.11 7.44 25.25
CA PHE A 148 2.14 6.11 24.66
C PHE A 148 3.57 5.53 24.64
N THR A 149 3.66 4.20 24.60
CA THR A 149 4.93 3.47 24.54
C THR A 149 5.70 3.75 23.25
N ASP A 150 4.98 3.91 22.16
CA ASP A 150 5.51 4.24 20.84
C ASP A 150 4.52 5.08 20.01
N ILE A 151 4.93 5.47 18.81
CA ILE A 151 4.15 6.34 17.93
C ILE A 151 2.91 5.65 17.31
N THR A 152 2.79 4.34 17.42
CA THR A 152 1.56 3.64 16.98
C THR A 152 0.40 3.84 17.94
N CYS A 153 0.66 4.39 19.11
CA CYS A 153 -0.34 4.63 20.17
C CYS A 153 -1.15 3.36 20.52
N SER A 154 -0.53 2.19 20.40
CA SER A 154 -1.17 0.90 20.66
C SER A 154 -1.23 0.56 22.14
N GLU A 155 -0.33 1.13 22.94
CA GLU A 155 -0.20 0.89 24.38
C GLU A 155 0.18 2.17 25.13
N LEU A 156 -0.35 2.32 26.33
CA LEU A 156 0.02 3.43 27.23
C LEU A 156 1.27 3.09 28.03
N LYS A 157 2.08 4.09 28.31
CA LYS A 157 3.12 3.98 29.31
C LYS A 157 2.50 3.69 30.68
N PRO A 158 3.10 2.82 31.50
CA PRO A 158 2.56 2.51 32.83
C PRO A 158 2.37 3.75 33.71
N GLU A 159 3.26 4.73 33.57
CA GLU A 159 3.27 5.98 34.33
C GLU A 159 2.35 7.08 33.76
N ALA A 160 1.68 6.82 32.60
CA ALA A 160 0.83 7.85 31.98
C ALA A 160 -0.31 8.29 32.89
N THR A 161 -0.34 9.58 33.21
CA THR A 161 -1.35 10.19 34.07
C THR A 161 -2.55 10.70 33.31
N LEU A 162 -3.70 10.83 33.97
CA LEU A 162 -4.91 11.42 33.35
C LEU A 162 -4.67 12.88 32.91
N GLU A 163 -3.83 13.62 33.65
CA GLU A 163 -3.49 14.97 33.25
C GLU A 163 -2.74 15.02 31.93
N GLN A 164 -1.75 14.15 31.74
CA GLN A 164 -1.04 14.04 30.45
C GLN A 164 -1.95 13.60 29.32
N ILE A 165 -2.83 12.63 29.56
CA ILE A 165 -3.82 12.17 28.60
C ILE A 165 -4.73 13.33 28.15
N ASN A 166 -5.24 14.13 29.09
CA ASN A 166 -6.14 15.25 28.80
C ASN A 166 -5.45 16.42 28.05
N GLN A 167 -4.13 16.45 27.99
CA GLN A 167 -3.36 17.41 27.20
C GLN A 167 -3.16 17.00 25.74
N LEU A 168 -3.51 15.75 25.38
CA LEU A 168 -3.43 15.29 24.00
C LEU A 168 -4.50 15.98 23.14
N PRO A 169 -4.31 16.06 21.81
CA PRO A 169 -5.39 16.41 20.90
C PRO A 169 -6.60 15.48 21.08
N GLY A 170 -7.81 16.03 20.96
CA GLY A 170 -9.05 15.36 21.37
C GLY A 170 -9.26 13.93 20.86
N TYR A 171 -8.84 13.65 19.62
CA TYR A 171 -8.88 12.31 19.08
C TYR A 171 -8.04 11.31 19.90
N PHE A 172 -6.83 11.68 20.25
CA PHE A 172 -5.89 10.83 21.03
C PHE A 172 -6.26 10.75 22.51
N VAL A 173 -6.98 11.74 23.05
CA VAL A 173 -7.57 11.64 24.40
C VAL A 173 -8.52 10.45 24.48
N ASN A 174 -9.42 10.33 23.49
CA ASN A 174 -10.39 9.23 23.45
C ASN A 174 -9.70 7.87 23.35
N LEU A 175 -8.73 7.76 22.45
CA LEU A 175 -7.94 6.52 22.27
C LEU A 175 -7.20 6.15 23.59
N ALA A 176 -6.48 7.09 24.18
CA ALA A 176 -5.74 6.86 25.43
C ALA A 176 -6.68 6.49 26.58
N THR A 177 -7.85 7.12 26.66
CA THR A 177 -8.87 6.84 27.69
C THR A 177 -9.41 5.42 27.55
N GLN A 178 -9.73 4.99 26.34
CA GLN A 178 -10.21 3.63 26.08
C GLN A 178 -9.17 2.57 26.45
N LEU A 179 -7.90 2.80 26.08
CA LEU A 179 -6.80 1.91 26.46
C LEU A 179 -6.62 1.86 27.98
N LYS A 180 -6.67 3.03 28.66
CA LYS A 180 -6.52 3.11 30.11
C LYS A 180 -7.62 2.38 30.87
N ASN A 181 -8.85 2.50 30.40
CA ASN A 181 -10.02 1.89 31.02
C ASN A 181 -10.26 0.43 30.60
N GLY A 182 -9.46 -0.10 29.67
CA GLY A 182 -9.66 -1.44 29.10
C GLY A 182 -10.97 -1.58 28.30
N THR A 183 -11.50 -0.47 27.79
CA THR A 183 -12.75 -0.42 27.01
C THR A 183 -12.53 -0.43 25.52
N TYR A 184 -11.28 -0.52 25.05
CA TYR A 184 -11.01 -0.75 23.64
C TYR A 184 -11.49 -2.15 23.27
N ASP A 185 -12.50 -2.25 22.41
CA ASP A 185 -13.15 -3.52 22.08
C ASP A 185 -12.15 -4.54 21.51
N ALA A 186 -12.22 -5.79 21.93
CA ALA A 186 -11.27 -6.83 21.58
C ALA A 186 -11.30 -7.17 20.08
N TRP A 187 -12.51 -7.19 19.46
CA TRP A 187 -12.68 -7.39 18.03
C TRP A 187 -12.04 -6.24 17.22
N GLU A 188 -12.30 -5.01 17.62
CA GLU A 188 -11.70 -3.82 17.01
C GLU A 188 -10.19 -3.87 17.15
N LYS A 189 -9.68 -4.12 18.36
CA LYS A 189 -8.24 -4.14 18.64
C LYS A 189 -7.50 -5.18 17.82
N GLU A 190 -8.10 -6.35 17.62
CA GLU A 190 -7.50 -7.49 16.91
C GLU A 190 -7.11 -7.14 15.47
N PHE A 191 -7.93 -6.33 14.77
CA PHE A 191 -7.70 -5.96 13.38
C PHE A 191 -7.10 -4.57 13.21
N ARG A 192 -7.27 -3.68 14.19
CA ARG A 192 -6.74 -2.31 14.12
C ARG A 192 -5.28 -2.21 14.47
N ILE A 193 -4.76 -3.09 15.32
CA ILE A 193 -3.35 -3.09 15.76
C ILE A 193 -2.71 -4.40 15.31
N GLN A 194 -1.88 -4.33 14.27
CA GLN A 194 -1.25 -5.53 13.72
C GLN A 194 0.23 -5.26 13.40
N ASP A 195 1.03 -6.33 13.48
CA ASP A 195 2.41 -6.36 13.03
C ASP A 195 2.46 -7.00 11.64
N TYR A 196 2.81 -6.23 10.63
CA TYR A 196 2.85 -6.66 9.24
C TYR A 196 4.25 -7.10 8.84
N GLN A 197 4.35 -8.29 8.28
CA GLN A 197 5.62 -8.80 7.76
C GLN A 197 5.86 -8.35 6.32
N ALA A 198 7.14 -8.35 5.94
CA ALA A 198 7.51 -8.11 4.55
C ALA A 198 7.19 -9.31 3.66
N TYR A 199 6.78 -9.02 2.44
CA TYR A 199 6.68 -9.98 1.35
C TYR A 199 7.75 -9.72 0.29
N SER A 200 8.09 -10.73 -0.49
CA SER A 200 9.05 -10.56 -1.56
C SER A 200 8.52 -9.64 -2.66
N ASP A 201 9.42 -8.94 -3.37
CA ASP A 201 9.03 -8.08 -4.48
C ASP A 201 8.46 -8.93 -5.62
N ILE A 202 7.16 -8.78 -5.84
CA ILE A 202 6.41 -9.54 -6.83
C ILE A 202 6.85 -9.28 -8.28
N ASN A 203 7.39 -8.10 -8.59
CA ASN A 203 7.86 -7.79 -9.94
C ASN A 203 9.16 -8.56 -10.23
N VAL A 204 10.07 -8.62 -9.25
CA VAL A 204 11.29 -9.42 -9.36
C VAL A 204 10.95 -10.90 -9.55
N TRP A 205 9.95 -11.40 -8.83
CA TRP A 205 9.55 -12.80 -8.94
C TRP A 205 8.75 -13.10 -10.21
N ALA A 206 7.90 -12.17 -10.66
CA ALA A 206 7.21 -12.30 -11.94
C ALA A 206 8.21 -12.45 -13.10
N ASP A 207 9.26 -11.63 -13.11
CA ASP A 207 10.32 -11.72 -14.12
C ASP A 207 11.09 -13.05 -14.03
N ARG A 208 11.46 -13.49 -12.82
CA ARG A 208 12.17 -14.78 -12.60
C ARG A 208 11.35 -16.00 -13.01
N LEU A 209 10.05 -15.99 -12.72
CA LEU A 209 9.14 -17.07 -13.03
C LEU A 209 8.55 -16.96 -14.45
N MET A 210 8.86 -15.89 -15.19
CA MET A 210 8.30 -15.56 -16.49
C MET A 210 6.76 -15.53 -16.49
N THR A 211 6.20 -15.02 -15.40
CA THR A 211 4.76 -14.81 -15.22
C THR A 211 4.44 -13.33 -15.34
N LYS A 212 3.14 -12.98 -15.33
CA LYS A 212 2.69 -11.60 -15.17
C LYS A 212 2.77 -11.17 -13.70
N HIS A 213 2.55 -9.88 -13.47
CA HIS A 213 2.62 -9.32 -12.14
C HIS A 213 1.65 -9.97 -11.16
N TYR A 214 2.17 -10.28 -9.97
CA TYR A 214 1.38 -10.67 -8.82
C TYR A 214 0.71 -9.45 -8.18
N SER A 215 -0.16 -9.70 -7.20
CA SER A 215 -0.76 -8.69 -6.36
C SER A 215 0.04 -8.51 -5.06
N CYS A 216 0.18 -7.29 -4.55
CA CYS A 216 0.78 -7.00 -3.24
C CYS A 216 -0.25 -7.08 -2.10
N LEU A 217 -1.19 -8.02 -2.14
CA LEU A 217 -2.33 -8.11 -1.23
C LEU A 217 -2.17 -9.15 -0.13
N ASP A 218 -0.95 -9.58 0.14
CA ASP A 218 -0.65 -10.60 1.15
C ASP A 218 -0.96 -10.16 2.59
N ASN A 219 -0.88 -8.85 2.87
CA ASN A 219 -1.14 -8.28 4.19
C ASN A 219 -2.56 -7.71 4.28
N LEU A 220 -3.53 -8.56 4.59
CA LEU A 220 -4.91 -8.14 4.86
C LEU A 220 -4.96 -7.30 6.15
N THR A 221 -5.74 -6.23 6.14
CA THR A 221 -6.02 -5.47 7.37
C THR A 221 -7.29 -5.93 8.06
N GLY A 222 -8.28 -6.39 7.31
CA GLY A 222 -9.64 -6.65 7.79
C GLY A 222 -10.40 -5.34 8.08
N ILE A 223 -10.05 -4.26 7.37
CA ILE A 223 -10.68 -2.95 7.51
C ILE A 223 -11.15 -2.46 6.15
N ALA A 224 -12.43 -2.10 6.06
CA ALA A 224 -13.05 -1.44 4.91
C ALA A 224 -13.17 0.07 5.14
N VAL A 225 -13.16 0.83 4.05
CA VAL A 225 -13.29 2.29 4.04
C VAL A 225 -14.26 2.73 2.96
N GLU A 226 -14.87 3.90 3.16
CA GLU A 226 -15.75 4.55 2.19
C GLU A 226 -15.03 5.69 1.47
N ALA A 227 -15.53 6.04 0.28
CA ALA A 227 -15.01 7.19 -0.45
C ALA A 227 -15.20 8.48 0.37
N ASN A 228 -14.16 9.31 0.38
CA ASN A 228 -14.06 10.55 1.16
C ASN A 228 -13.91 10.37 2.68
N ASP A 229 -13.74 9.13 3.18
CA ASP A 229 -13.35 8.95 4.57
C ASP A 229 -12.00 9.63 4.85
N GLU A 230 -11.93 10.34 5.97
CA GLU A 230 -10.67 10.80 6.51
C GLU A 230 -10.20 9.81 7.59
N ILE A 231 -9.18 9.04 7.29
CA ILE A 231 -8.63 8.04 8.21
C ILE A 231 -7.31 8.47 8.81
N ILE A 232 -7.04 8.00 10.02
CA ILE A 232 -5.74 8.11 10.69
C ILE A 232 -5.07 6.74 10.62
N VAL A 233 -3.80 6.74 10.26
CA VAL A 233 -2.95 5.55 10.25
C VAL A 233 -1.67 5.87 11.02
N LEU A 234 -1.44 5.12 12.07
CA LEU A 234 -0.27 5.28 12.95
C LEU A 234 0.73 4.18 12.59
N VAL A 235 1.90 4.56 12.15
CA VAL A 235 2.93 3.65 11.63
C VAL A 235 4.15 3.68 12.53
N GLY A 236 4.55 2.51 12.99
CA GLY A 236 5.77 2.32 13.75
C GLY A 236 7.03 2.52 12.92
N ASN A 237 8.15 2.07 13.46
CA ASN A 237 9.43 2.14 12.74
C ASN A 237 9.36 1.31 11.45
N THR A 238 9.56 1.95 10.32
CA THR A 238 9.58 1.30 9.00
C THR A 238 10.94 0.70 8.67
N HIS A 239 11.94 0.89 9.52
CA HIS A 239 13.32 0.44 9.26
C HIS A 239 13.88 0.93 7.92
N GLY A 240 13.33 2.04 7.39
CA GLY A 240 13.70 2.61 6.09
C GLY A 240 13.03 1.95 4.87
N TYR A 241 12.17 0.96 5.09
CA TYR A 241 11.41 0.34 4.00
C TYR A 241 10.21 1.21 3.59
N PRO A 242 9.88 1.24 2.30
CA PRO A 242 8.64 1.86 1.83
C PRO A 242 7.43 1.03 2.28
N VAL A 243 6.42 1.71 2.80
CA VAL A 243 5.15 1.10 3.22
C VAL A 243 4.00 1.93 2.67
N ALA A 244 2.96 1.26 2.24
CA ALA A 244 1.75 1.92 1.74
C ALA A 244 0.49 1.14 2.15
N LEU A 245 -0.66 1.81 2.10
CA LEU A 245 -1.95 1.15 2.03
C LEU A 245 -2.39 1.07 0.57
N GLN A 246 -2.96 -0.04 0.19
CA GLN A 246 -3.73 -0.18 -1.05
C GLN A 246 -5.20 -0.36 -0.70
N CYS A 247 -6.06 0.46 -1.30
CA CYS A 247 -7.51 0.31 -1.20
C CYS A 247 -8.02 -0.39 -2.46
N ILE A 248 -8.69 -1.52 -2.28
CA ILE A 248 -9.19 -2.34 -3.38
C ILE A 248 -10.72 -2.39 -3.33
N GLY A 249 -11.35 -1.93 -4.40
CA GLY A 249 -12.80 -1.96 -4.55
C GLY A 249 -13.35 -3.38 -4.65
N GLU A 250 -14.58 -3.56 -4.20
CA GLU A 250 -15.25 -4.85 -4.11
C GLU A 250 -16.13 -5.17 -5.32
N GLU A 251 -16.37 -4.22 -6.18
CA GLU A 251 -17.33 -4.38 -7.27
C GLU A 251 -16.67 -4.98 -8.51
N THR A 252 -17.16 -6.16 -8.89
CA THR A 252 -16.97 -6.72 -10.21
C THR A 252 -18.33 -6.75 -10.91
N THR A 253 -18.48 -5.99 -11.98
CA THR A 253 -19.76 -5.91 -12.71
C THR A 253 -19.85 -6.96 -13.79
N SER A 254 -18.73 -7.33 -14.40
CA SER A 254 -18.65 -8.39 -15.40
C SER A 254 -17.19 -8.85 -15.62
N PHE A 255 -17.04 -9.97 -16.28
CA PHE A 255 -15.74 -10.44 -16.78
C PHE A 255 -15.19 -9.44 -17.80
N GLY A 256 -14.04 -8.85 -17.54
CA GLY A 256 -13.42 -7.82 -18.38
C GLY A 256 -13.68 -6.38 -17.93
N GLU A 257 -14.73 -6.11 -17.16
CA GLU A 257 -14.95 -4.84 -16.46
C GLU A 257 -14.62 -4.95 -14.97
N GLU A 258 -13.91 -5.97 -14.63
CA GLU A 258 -13.57 -6.35 -13.28
C GLU A 258 -12.71 -5.26 -12.62
N LYS A 259 -13.34 -4.42 -11.81
CA LYS A 259 -12.67 -3.61 -10.82
C LYS A 259 -12.42 -4.48 -9.60
N ASN A 260 -11.58 -5.46 -9.79
CA ASN A 260 -11.35 -6.49 -8.82
C ASN A 260 -10.34 -6.02 -7.78
N TYR A 261 -10.63 -6.21 -6.51
CA TYR A 261 -9.71 -5.99 -5.40
C TYR A 261 -8.40 -6.79 -5.51
N VAL A 262 -8.31 -7.78 -6.37
CA VAL A 262 -7.06 -8.50 -6.67
C VAL A 262 -6.41 -7.96 -7.95
N GLN A 263 -6.55 -6.70 -8.24
CA GLN A 263 -5.77 -6.05 -9.30
C GLN A 263 -4.37 -5.73 -8.79
N THR A 264 -3.42 -5.68 -9.71
CA THR A 264 -2.07 -5.20 -9.44
C THR A 264 -2.12 -3.76 -8.94
N ALA A 265 -1.09 -3.33 -8.25
CA ALA A 265 -0.92 -1.98 -7.71
C ALA A 265 -1.08 -0.81 -8.72
N ALA A 266 -1.58 -1.09 -9.90
CA ALA A 266 -1.80 -0.17 -11.00
C ALA A 266 -2.99 0.77 -10.84
N SER A 267 -3.89 0.50 -9.92
CA SER A 267 -5.04 1.38 -9.71
C SER A 267 -4.67 2.44 -8.69
N GLY A 268 -4.69 3.68 -9.00
CA GLY A 268 -4.35 4.85 -8.20
C GLY A 268 -4.83 4.95 -6.74
N ASP A 269 -5.27 3.88 -6.11
CA ASP A 269 -5.71 3.82 -4.72
C ASP A 269 -4.60 3.35 -3.76
N ILE A 270 -3.39 3.81 -4.01
CA ILE A 270 -2.25 3.59 -3.14
C ILE A 270 -1.97 4.84 -2.33
N TYR A 271 -1.83 4.66 -1.01
CA TYR A 271 -1.55 5.71 -0.04
C TYR A 271 -0.23 5.43 0.65
N PHE A 272 0.82 6.22 0.33
CA PHE A 272 2.13 6.05 0.92
C PHE A 272 2.12 6.49 2.38
N LEU A 273 2.70 5.64 3.22
CA LEU A 273 2.79 5.85 4.65
C LEU A 273 4.20 6.30 5.03
N LYS A 274 4.27 7.16 6.04
CA LYS A 274 5.49 7.52 6.75
C LYS A 274 5.39 7.03 8.20
N GLU A 275 6.51 6.88 8.85
CA GLU A 275 6.52 6.68 10.30
C GLU A 275 5.72 7.77 11.01
N GLY A 276 5.03 7.40 12.09
CA GLY A 276 4.20 8.29 12.86
C GLY A 276 2.78 8.43 12.35
N VAL A 277 2.21 9.62 12.49
CA VAL A 277 0.81 9.91 12.19
C VAL A 277 0.63 10.23 10.70
N ASN A 278 -0.23 9.47 10.04
CA ASN A 278 -0.69 9.73 8.67
C ASN A 278 -2.19 10.06 8.72
N LYS A 279 -2.58 11.15 8.08
CA LYS A 279 -3.98 11.48 7.80
C LYS A 279 -4.22 11.30 6.31
N ILE A 280 -5.17 10.47 5.94
CA ILE A 280 -5.43 10.05 4.57
C ILE A 280 -6.90 10.32 4.24
N THR A 281 -7.16 10.92 3.09
CA THR A 281 -8.51 11.00 2.51
C THR A 281 -8.65 9.87 1.49
N ILE A 282 -9.62 9.01 1.70
CA ILE A 282 -9.87 7.84 0.84
C ILE A 282 -10.57 8.29 -0.45
N ARG A 283 -10.07 7.83 -1.59
CA ARG A 283 -10.63 8.18 -2.91
C ARG A 283 -11.82 7.30 -3.29
N ASN A 284 -11.68 6.00 -3.13
CA ASN A 284 -12.70 5.04 -3.49
C ASN A 284 -13.00 4.09 -2.33
N ARG A 285 -14.24 3.56 -2.29
CA ARG A 285 -14.64 2.54 -1.34
C ARG A 285 -13.85 1.24 -1.58
N GLY A 286 -13.45 0.56 -0.52
CA GLY A 286 -12.80 -0.76 -0.63
C GLY A 286 -12.23 -1.28 0.67
N GLN A 287 -11.53 -2.41 0.54
CA GLN A 287 -10.76 -3.03 1.61
C GLN A 287 -9.33 -2.51 1.61
N LEU A 288 -8.76 -2.32 2.78
CA LEU A 288 -7.38 -1.90 2.94
C LEU A 288 -6.43 -3.10 3.04
N PHE A 289 -5.32 -3.01 2.33
CA PHE A 289 -4.20 -3.94 2.41
C PHE A 289 -2.92 -3.16 2.67
N VAL A 290 -2.00 -3.74 3.46
CA VAL A 290 -0.68 -3.12 3.67
C VAL A 290 0.28 -3.64 2.61
N MET A 291 0.88 -2.72 1.88
CA MET A 291 1.98 -3.02 0.95
C MET A 291 3.30 -2.83 1.70
N TYR A 292 3.97 -3.93 1.98
CA TYR A 292 5.31 -3.94 2.55
C TYR A 292 6.13 -5.03 1.86
N THR A 293 7.03 -4.62 0.99
CA THR A 293 7.92 -5.52 0.25
C THR A 293 9.37 -5.28 0.61
N ALA A 294 10.15 -6.35 0.70
CA ALA A 294 11.58 -6.29 0.97
C ALA A 294 12.30 -7.53 0.41
N ASP A 295 13.63 -7.43 0.30
CA ASP A 295 14.45 -8.61 0.14
C ASP A 295 14.44 -9.43 1.43
N LEU A 296 13.83 -10.62 1.39
CA LEU A 296 13.67 -11.48 2.57
C LEU A 296 15.00 -11.98 3.12
N GLN A 297 16.06 -12.00 2.32
CA GLN A 297 17.40 -12.38 2.78
C GLN A 297 18.01 -11.36 3.75
N SER A 298 17.51 -10.11 3.74
CA SER A 298 17.88 -9.08 4.70
C SER A 298 17.24 -9.25 6.08
N ASN A 299 16.39 -10.28 6.27
CA ASN A 299 15.61 -10.52 7.48
C ASN A 299 14.82 -9.27 7.92
N PRO A 300 13.92 -8.75 7.07
CA PRO A 300 13.18 -7.55 7.37
C PRO A 300 12.31 -7.72 8.62
N THR A 301 12.33 -6.72 9.48
CA THR A 301 11.53 -6.70 10.71
C THR A 301 10.09 -6.34 10.39
N SER A 302 9.12 -6.96 11.09
CA SER A 302 7.72 -6.57 10.99
C SER A 302 7.49 -5.10 11.38
N ILE A 303 6.50 -4.48 10.74
CA ILE A 303 6.14 -3.09 10.99
C ILE A 303 4.77 -3.05 11.66
N ARG A 304 4.71 -2.46 12.86
CA ARG A 304 3.44 -2.25 13.55
C ARG A 304 2.69 -1.10 12.92
N ILE A 305 1.42 -1.36 12.55
CA ILE A 305 0.49 -0.33 12.08
C ILE A 305 -0.77 -0.40 12.92
N HIS A 306 -1.24 0.76 13.35
CA HIS A 306 -2.49 0.94 14.05
C HIS A 306 -3.40 1.85 13.22
N ILE A 307 -4.55 1.34 12.80
CA ILE A 307 -5.63 2.09 12.16
C ILE A 307 -6.74 2.26 13.19
N PRO A 308 -6.74 3.34 13.99
CA PRO A 308 -7.54 3.39 15.19
C PRO A 308 -9.04 3.63 14.92
N LEU A 309 -9.85 3.51 15.97
CA LEU A 309 -11.31 3.71 15.92
C LEU A 309 -11.69 5.02 15.21
N GLY A 310 -12.75 4.97 14.41
CA GLY A 310 -13.14 6.10 13.57
C GLY A 310 -12.41 6.19 12.22
N SER A 311 -11.46 5.27 11.98
CA SER A 311 -10.73 5.14 10.71
C SER A 311 -11.16 3.84 10.03
N GLY A 312 -12.18 3.91 9.18
CA GLY A 312 -12.79 2.75 8.54
C GLY A 312 -13.54 1.82 9.50
N GLN A 313 -14.10 0.76 8.96
CA GLN A 313 -14.88 -0.27 9.67
C GLN A 313 -14.13 -1.60 9.69
N VAL A 314 -14.04 -2.24 10.87
CA VAL A 314 -13.51 -3.60 10.97
C VAL A 314 -14.48 -4.60 10.35
N THR A 315 -13.99 -5.32 9.36
CA THR A 315 -14.70 -6.39 8.64
C THR A 315 -14.20 -7.78 9.02
N GLY A 316 -12.94 -7.83 9.49
CA GLY A 316 -12.28 -9.06 9.93
C GLY A 316 -11.83 -9.98 8.78
N TYR A 317 -10.99 -10.93 9.12
CA TYR A 317 -10.56 -12.04 8.26
C TYR A 317 -10.02 -13.17 9.15
N PHE A 318 -9.90 -14.37 8.59
CA PHE A 318 -9.23 -15.49 9.25
C PHE A 318 -7.78 -15.59 8.76
N ASP A 319 -6.86 -15.77 9.70
CA ASP A 319 -5.44 -16.00 9.42
C ASP A 319 -5.02 -17.31 10.14
N LEU A 320 -4.60 -18.31 9.37
CA LEU A 320 -4.27 -19.63 9.89
C LEU A 320 -3.15 -19.57 10.94
N GLN A 321 -2.17 -18.67 10.78
CA GLN A 321 -1.07 -18.54 11.75
C GLN A 321 -1.54 -17.96 13.10
N ARG A 322 -2.56 -17.11 13.08
CA ARG A 322 -3.08 -16.41 14.27
C ARG A 322 -4.21 -17.16 14.94
N HIS A 323 -5.13 -17.68 14.17
CA HIS A 323 -6.45 -18.14 14.63
C HIS A 323 -6.55 -19.67 14.81
N GLN A 324 -5.86 -20.43 13.98
CA GLN A 324 -5.54 -21.87 14.10
C GLN A 324 -6.70 -22.87 14.22
N THR A 325 -7.93 -22.45 14.49
CA THR A 325 -9.04 -23.38 14.74
C THR A 325 -10.30 -23.04 13.94
N ASN A 326 -11.12 -24.06 13.67
CA ASN A 326 -12.41 -23.91 13.01
C ASN A 326 -13.41 -23.13 13.86
N GLU A 327 -13.36 -23.23 15.18
CA GLU A 327 -14.20 -22.46 16.10
C GLU A 327 -13.92 -20.97 15.96
N LYS A 328 -12.63 -20.60 15.91
CA LYS A 328 -12.24 -19.20 15.73
C LYS A 328 -12.61 -18.71 14.33
N TYR A 329 -12.43 -19.53 13.30
CA TYR A 329 -12.91 -19.22 11.95
C TYR A 329 -14.42 -18.92 11.95
N ALA A 330 -15.23 -19.80 12.53
CA ALA A 330 -16.69 -19.64 12.59
C ALA A 330 -17.10 -18.37 13.35
N GLU A 331 -16.42 -18.07 14.46
CA GLU A 331 -16.60 -16.81 15.20
C GLU A 331 -16.34 -15.60 14.32
N LEU A 332 -15.17 -15.54 13.68
CA LEU A 332 -14.75 -14.43 12.83
C LEU A 332 -15.69 -14.25 11.64
N LEU A 333 -16.03 -15.32 10.93
CA LEU A 333 -16.95 -15.29 9.80
C LEU A 333 -18.34 -14.78 10.21
N SER A 334 -18.83 -15.16 11.40
CA SER A 334 -20.12 -14.72 11.90
C SER A 334 -20.16 -13.24 12.25
N LYS A 335 -19.05 -12.70 12.78
CA LYS A 335 -18.88 -11.28 13.15
C LYS A 335 -18.58 -10.38 11.96
N ALA A 336 -17.97 -10.94 10.91
CA ALA A 336 -17.62 -10.19 9.71
C ALA A 336 -18.84 -9.47 9.12
N THR A 337 -18.65 -8.26 8.61
CA THR A 337 -19.75 -7.40 8.15
C THR A 337 -19.73 -7.13 6.66
N ASP A 338 -18.62 -7.45 6.01
CA ASP A 338 -18.42 -7.14 4.60
C ASP A 338 -18.98 -8.22 3.66
N LYS A 339 -19.08 -7.85 2.39
CA LYS A 339 -19.50 -8.72 1.29
C LYS A 339 -18.54 -9.89 1.11
N TYR A 340 -17.25 -9.64 1.28
CA TYR A 340 -16.19 -10.62 1.15
C TYR A 340 -15.56 -10.94 2.50
N PHE A 341 -15.04 -12.16 2.62
CA PHE A 341 -14.30 -12.59 3.78
C PHE A 341 -13.00 -13.28 3.36
N GLY A 342 -11.88 -12.83 3.93
CA GLY A 342 -10.56 -13.37 3.67
C GLY A 342 -10.27 -14.59 4.57
N VAL A 343 -9.68 -15.64 3.99
CA VAL A 343 -9.06 -16.74 4.72
C VAL A 343 -7.64 -16.87 4.24
N LYS A 344 -6.69 -16.51 5.09
CA LYS A 344 -5.26 -16.54 4.80
C LYS A 344 -4.65 -17.82 5.34
N GLY A 345 -4.16 -18.66 4.44
CA GLY A 345 -3.34 -19.83 4.72
C GLY A 345 -1.85 -19.51 4.79
N GLU A 346 -1.01 -20.49 4.59
CA GLU A 346 0.46 -20.34 4.51
C GLU A 346 0.93 -19.94 3.10
N LYS A 347 0.23 -20.39 2.07
CA LYS A 347 0.56 -20.22 0.66
C LYS A 347 -0.58 -19.67 -0.17
N MET A 348 -1.81 -19.83 0.30
CA MET A 348 -3.05 -19.50 -0.41
C MET A 348 -3.89 -18.52 0.39
N ILE A 349 -4.53 -17.57 -0.30
CA ILE A 349 -5.56 -16.72 0.29
C ILE A 349 -6.87 -16.97 -0.44
N PHE A 350 -7.92 -17.36 0.30
CA PHE A 350 -9.29 -17.34 -0.20
C PHE A 350 -9.89 -15.97 0.10
N TYR A 351 -10.51 -15.37 -0.89
CA TYR A 351 -11.25 -14.13 -0.72
C TYR A 351 -12.62 -14.27 -1.41
N PHE A 352 -13.56 -14.79 -0.65
CA PHE A 352 -14.85 -15.26 -1.16
C PHE A 352 -16.03 -14.47 -0.61
N HIS A 353 -17.15 -14.54 -1.31
CA HIS A 353 -18.42 -14.02 -0.81
C HIS A 353 -18.77 -14.62 0.52
N ARG A 354 -18.89 -13.77 1.53
CA ARG A 354 -19.21 -14.17 2.90
C ARG A 354 -20.53 -14.94 3.00
N SER A 355 -21.55 -14.54 2.22
CA SER A 355 -22.84 -15.22 2.18
C SER A 355 -22.72 -16.70 1.80
N GLU A 356 -21.89 -17.02 0.81
CA GLU A 356 -21.66 -18.40 0.38
C GLU A 356 -20.85 -19.19 1.40
N MET A 357 -19.87 -18.54 2.02
CA MET A 357 -19.11 -19.17 3.10
C MET A 357 -20.00 -19.50 4.31
N LEU A 358 -20.90 -18.60 4.70
CA LEU A 358 -21.89 -18.86 5.77
C LEU A 358 -22.85 -20.00 5.42
N LYS A 359 -23.15 -20.19 4.15
CA LYS A 359 -24.07 -21.22 3.67
C LYS A 359 -23.42 -22.60 3.58
N HIS A 360 -22.17 -22.67 3.12
CA HIS A 360 -21.54 -23.93 2.74
C HIS A 360 -20.41 -24.41 3.67
N VAL A 361 -19.64 -23.48 4.25
CA VAL A 361 -18.46 -23.78 5.08
C VAL A 361 -18.46 -23.01 6.39
N ARG A 362 -19.62 -22.82 6.95
CA ARG A 362 -19.83 -21.96 8.12
C ARG A 362 -18.94 -22.30 9.31
N THR A 363 -18.63 -23.56 9.52
CA THR A 363 -17.98 -24.07 10.73
C THR A 363 -16.67 -24.80 10.46
N GLU A 364 -16.27 -24.94 9.19
CA GLU A 364 -15.10 -25.74 8.83
C GLU A 364 -14.44 -25.14 7.59
N ILE A 365 -13.15 -24.81 7.69
CA ILE A 365 -12.33 -24.27 6.61
C ILE A 365 -10.91 -24.86 6.62
N LEU A 366 -10.45 -25.42 7.73
CA LEU A 366 -9.05 -25.82 7.89
C LEU A 366 -8.64 -26.89 6.89
N SER A 367 -9.48 -27.89 6.64
CA SER A 367 -9.16 -28.92 5.65
C SER A 367 -8.99 -28.36 4.25
N ALA A 368 -9.84 -27.39 3.86
CA ALA A 368 -9.76 -26.75 2.56
C ALA A 368 -8.49 -25.92 2.43
N ILE A 369 -8.21 -25.03 3.39
CA ILE A 369 -7.01 -24.15 3.29
C ILE A 369 -5.71 -24.95 3.34
N HIS A 370 -5.61 -25.99 4.17
CA HIS A 370 -4.46 -26.87 4.20
C HIS A 370 -4.25 -27.65 2.90
N LEU A 371 -5.35 -28.12 2.28
CA LEU A 371 -5.26 -28.78 0.99
C LEU A 371 -4.67 -27.85 -0.08
N TRP A 372 -5.16 -26.62 -0.13
CA TRP A 372 -4.68 -25.63 -1.13
C TRP A 372 -3.27 -25.15 -0.83
N ASP A 373 -2.89 -24.97 0.43
CA ASP A 373 -1.50 -24.68 0.82
C ASP A 373 -0.56 -25.77 0.34
N ASN A 374 -0.92 -27.05 0.52
CA ASN A 374 -0.15 -28.19 0.03
C ASN A 374 -0.04 -28.23 -1.50
N ILE A 375 -1.13 -27.91 -2.24
CA ILE A 375 -1.13 -27.83 -3.71
C ILE A 375 -0.11 -26.77 -4.17
N VAL A 376 -0.17 -25.58 -3.59
CA VAL A 376 0.76 -24.49 -3.93
C VAL A 376 2.21 -24.86 -3.54
N GLU A 377 2.41 -25.53 -2.41
CA GLU A 377 3.74 -26.02 -2.01
C GLU A 377 4.29 -27.01 -3.05
N TRP A 378 3.48 -27.94 -3.53
CA TRP A 378 3.91 -28.88 -4.59
C TRP A 378 4.22 -28.15 -5.90
N GLU A 379 3.44 -27.17 -6.30
CA GLU A 379 3.73 -26.34 -7.48
C GLU A 379 5.07 -25.61 -7.32
N GLN A 380 5.30 -24.95 -6.18
CA GLN A 380 6.54 -24.26 -5.89
C GLN A 380 7.75 -25.22 -5.86
N SER A 381 7.54 -26.43 -5.36
CA SER A 381 8.57 -27.48 -5.36
C SER A 381 8.89 -27.97 -6.77
N LEU A 382 7.89 -28.16 -7.63
CA LEU A 382 8.09 -28.50 -9.05
C LEU A 382 8.82 -27.40 -9.81
N MET A 383 8.52 -26.14 -9.50
CA MET A 383 9.21 -24.98 -10.06
C MET A 383 10.62 -24.78 -9.47
N GLY A 384 10.99 -25.53 -8.43
CA GLY A 384 12.29 -25.44 -7.76
C GLY A 384 12.46 -24.23 -6.85
N ILE A 385 11.39 -23.50 -6.54
CA ILE A 385 11.44 -22.30 -5.67
C ILE A 385 11.97 -22.65 -4.29
N ASP A 386 11.50 -23.73 -3.70
CA ASP A 386 11.91 -24.22 -2.39
C ASP A 386 13.39 -24.62 -2.33
N LYS A 387 13.94 -25.17 -3.41
CA LYS A 387 15.33 -25.64 -3.50
C LYS A 387 16.31 -24.55 -3.91
N MET A 388 15.92 -23.71 -4.86
CA MET A 388 16.80 -22.71 -5.48
C MET A 388 16.69 -21.34 -4.82
N HIS A 389 15.57 -21.08 -4.18
CA HIS A 389 15.19 -19.76 -3.66
C HIS A 389 14.56 -19.83 -2.26
N ALA A 390 14.98 -20.82 -1.45
CA ALA A 390 14.52 -20.95 -0.07
C ALA A 390 14.64 -19.62 0.69
N ASN A 391 13.59 -19.25 1.41
CA ASN A 391 13.48 -17.99 2.17
C ASN A 391 13.61 -16.70 1.34
N GLN A 392 13.38 -16.76 0.04
CA GLN A 392 13.38 -15.59 -0.83
C GLN A 392 11.98 -15.22 -1.35
N PHE A 393 11.04 -16.15 -1.29
CA PHE A 393 9.68 -16.02 -1.80
C PHE A 393 8.65 -16.46 -0.77
N ASN A 394 7.71 -15.60 -0.43
CA ASN A 394 6.64 -15.86 0.55
C ASN A 394 5.28 -15.29 0.14
N ASN A 395 5.12 -14.84 -1.11
CA ASN A 395 3.85 -14.34 -1.60
C ASN A 395 2.82 -15.46 -1.73
N HIS A 396 1.56 -15.11 -1.52
CA HIS A 396 0.44 -16.02 -1.65
C HIS A 396 -0.12 -16.04 -3.08
N LEU A 397 -0.69 -17.17 -3.46
CA LEU A 397 -1.66 -17.24 -4.55
C LEU A 397 -3.07 -16.94 -4.00
N PHE A 398 -3.97 -16.54 -4.88
CA PHE A 398 -5.31 -16.13 -4.50
C PHE A 398 -6.38 -17.00 -5.16
N ALA A 399 -7.41 -17.38 -4.38
CA ALA A 399 -8.68 -17.83 -4.92
C ALA A 399 -9.74 -16.79 -4.60
N ILE A 400 -10.44 -16.31 -5.62
CA ILE A 400 -11.39 -15.21 -5.51
C ILE A 400 -12.76 -15.62 -6.06
N SER A 401 -13.80 -14.90 -5.68
CA SER A 401 -15.18 -15.15 -6.14
C SER A 401 -15.79 -13.91 -6.80
N PRO A 402 -15.39 -13.59 -8.04
CA PRO A 402 -15.98 -12.48 -8.77
C PRO A 402 -17.43 -12.73 -9.15
N GLU A 403 -18.18 -11.67 -9.39
CA GLU A 403 -19.49 -11.74 -10.02
C GLU A 403 -19.33 -11.81 -11.55
N GLY A 404 -20.07 -12.68 -12.20
CA GLY A 404 -20.24 -12.65 -13.65
C GLY A 404 -19.41 -13.61 -14.48
N ALA A 405 -18.27 -14.15 -14.03
CA ALA A 405 -17.50 -15.15 -14.76
C ALA A 405 -17.63 -16.53 -14.12
N TYR A 406 -17.82 -17.59 -14.93
CA TYR A 406 -17.96 -18.92 -14.37
C TYR A 406 -16.68 -19.41 -13.68
N MET A 407 -15.57 -19.38 -14.39
CA MET A 407 -14.24 -19.74 -13.86
C MET A 407 -13.15 -19.21 -14.78
N TRP A 408 -12.06 -18.71 -14.20
CA TRP A 408 -10.88 -18.31 -14.95
C TRP A 408 -9.63 -18.33 -14.04
N ALA A 409 -8.47 -18.30 -14.65
CA ALA A 409 -7.19 -18.23 -13.94
C ALA A 409 -6.27 -17.18 -14.57
N SER A 410 -5.39 -16.62 -13.77
CA SER A 410 -4.25 -15.83 -14.18
C SER A 410 -3.03 -16.24 -13.35
N ASP A 411 -1.86 -15.68 -13.64
CA ASP A 411 -0.59 -16.15 -13.10
C ASP A 411 -0.52 -16.32 -11.57
N TYR A 412 -1.30 -15.56 -10.81
CA TYR A 412 -1.26 -15.58 -9.35
C TYR A 412 -2.62 -15.84 -8.69
N ARG A 413 -3.67 -16.07 -9.48
CA ARG A 413 -5.02 -16.27 -8.94
C ARG A 413 -5.87 -17.20 -9.78
N ILE A 414 -6.81 -17.83 -9.10
CA ILE A 414 -7.94 -18.52 -9.68
C ILE A 414 -9.23 -17.82 -9.27
N ALA A 415 -10.22 -17.83 -10.14
CA ALA A 415 -11.51 -17.20 -9.90
C ALA A 415 -12.63 -18.17 -10.19
N PHE A 416 -13.61 -18.18 -9.29
CA PHE A 416 -14.84 -18.96 -9.43
C PHE A 416 -16.02 -18.02 -9.26
N VAL A 417 -17.06 -18.15 -10.11
CA VAL A 417 -18.28 -17.38 -9.88
C VAL A 417 -18.77 -17.58 -8.43
N TYR A 418 -19.17 -16.52 -7.79
CA TYR A 418 -19.41 -16.51 -6.33
C TYR A 418 -20.33 -17.65 -5.82
N THR A 419 -21.33 -18.06 -6.60
CA THR A 419 -22.26 -19.15 -6.23
C THR A 419 -21.61 -20.53 -6.17
N TYR A 420 -20.47 -20.73 -6.82
CA TYR A 420 -19.76 -22.02 -6.87
C TYR A 420 -18.38 -22.01 -6.20
N SER A 421 -17.88 -20.83 -5.83
CA SER A 421 -16.52 -20.70 -5.29
C SER A 421 -16.24 -21.65 -4.13
N VAL A 422 -17.19 -21.76 -3.21
CA VAL A 422 -17.04 -22.60 -2.00
C VAL A 422 -17.27 -24.09 -2.29
N SER A 423 -17.93 -24.44 -3.38
CA SER A 423 -18.16 -25.83 -3.75
C SER A 423 -16.95 -26.49 -4.41
N TYR A 424 -15.99 -25.69 -4.88
CA TYR A 424 -14.75 -26.15 -5.54
C TYR A 424 -13.50 -26.04 -4.63
N THR A 425 -13.65 -25.50 -3.44
CA THR A 425 -12.60 -25.45 -2.40
C THR A 425 -12.77 -26.52 -1.37
#